data_7076cde20e210aa68cead4b20aba1229
#
_entry.id   7076cde20e210aa68cead4b20aba1229
#
_cell.length_a   1.000
_cell.length_b   1.000
_cell.length_c   1.000
_cell.angle_alpha   90.00
_cell.angle_beta   90.00
_cell.angle_gamma   90.00
#
_symmetry.space_group_name_H-M   'P 1'
#
loop_
_entity.id
_entity.type
_entity.pdbx_description
1 polymer ?
#
loop_
_entity_poly.entity_id
_entity_poly.type
_entity_poly.pdbx_seq_one_letter_code
_entity_poly.pdbx_strand_id
1 'polypeptide(L)'
;MLERKITYILEEWKKEEKKPCLLIRGARQVGKTFIIDDFAKKNYENYIYINFELTPEYKNIFNGNLDIKTLIMKLEVTFPNINIVPNKTILFLDEIQSCPNARTALKSFALDRRIDVISSGSLLGLYYKEVTSYPVGYERVIDLYPLDFEEFLWGIGIKKETINYAKDCFENIKPIDEYILKQLSEQFKMYMLVGGMPNVVNEYVKTSSLSKVLILQKAIVENYLLDVVKFAETSNKQKII
;
A
#
# COMPACT_ATOMS: atom_id res chain seq x y z
N MET A 1 5.75 -5.01 14.64
CA MET A 1 5.32 -4.50 13.32
C MET A 1 6.57 -4.15 12.54
N LEU A 2 6.64 -4.51 11.24
CA LEU A 2 7.76 -4.10 10.39
C LEU A 2 7.61 -2.61 10.03
N GLU A 3 8.65 -1.84 10.24
CA GLU A 3 8.70 -0.43 9.84
C GLU A 3 8.85 -0.32 8.32
N ARG A 4 8.13 0.63 7.69
CA ARG A 4 8.12 0.80 6.24
C ARG A 4 8.34 2.28 5.87
N LYS A 5 9.12 2.51 4.83
CA LYS A 5 9.41 3.86 4.32
C LYS A 5 8.16 4.62 3.89
N ILE A 6 7.17 3.90 3.36
CA ILE A 6 5.90 4.52 2.97
C ILE A 6 5.17 5.21 4.13
N THR A 7 5.37 4.77 5.38
CA THR A 7 4.75 5.40 6.54
C THR A 7 5.16 6.87 6.65
N TYR A 8 6.43 7.19 6.41
CA TYR A 8 6.92 8.58 6.40
C TYR A 8 6.28 9.40 5.27
N ILE A 9 6.09 8.80 4.10
CA ILE A 9 5.43 9.46 2.96
C ILE A 9 3.98 9.80 3.31
N LEU A 10 3.27 8.88 4.00
CA LEU A 10 1.89 9.11 4.44
C LEU A 10 1.81 10.20 5.51
N GLU A 11 2.77 10.23 6.44
CA GLU A 11 2.85 11.26 7.48
C GLU A 11 3.11 12.66 6.88
N GLU A 12 3.99 12.75 5.88
CA GLU A 12 4.24 14.02 5.18
C GLU A 12 3.01 14.44 4.34
N TRP A 13 2.40 13.50 3.62
CA TRP A 13 1.18 13.79 2.88
C TRP A 13 0.05 14.33 3.79
N LYS A 14 -0.08 13.80 5.00
CA LYS A 14 -1.09 14.28 5.96
C LYS A 14 -0.90 15.75 6.32
N LYS A 15 0.33 16.26 6.31
CA LYS A 15 0.65 17.66 6.66
C LYS A 15 0.38 18.64 5.51
N GLU A 16 0.18 18.15 4.28
CA GLU A 16 -0.05 19.01 3.12
C GLU A 16 -1.37 19.77 3.24
N GLU A 17 -1.38 21.07 2.92
CA GLU A 17 -2.61 21.87 2.90
C GLU A 17 -3.55 21.48 1.73
N LYS A 18 -2.96 21.16 0.58
CA LYS A 18 -3.67 20.79 -0.65
C LYS A 18 -3.36 19.35 -1.00
N LYS A 19 -3.94 18.42 -0.22
CA LYS A 19 -3.71 16.99 -0.39
C LYS A 19 -4.43 16.46 -1.64
N PRO A 20 -3.71 15.86 -2.61
CA PRO A 20 -4.34 15.00 -3.59
C PRO A 20 -4.83 13.71 -2.92
N CYS A 21 -5.83 13.05 -3.48
CA CYS A 21 -6.13 11.69 -3.07
C CYS A 21 -4.93 10.79 -3.36
N LEU A 22 -4.65 9.80 -2.50
CA LEU A 22 -3.58 8.84 -2.75
C LEU A 22 -4.13 7.57 -3.40
N LEU A 23 -3.38 7.03 -4.35
CA LEU A 23 -3.53 5.67 -4.84
C LEU A 23 -2.25 4.89 -4.53
N ILE A 24 -2.34 3.97 -3.57
CA ILE A 24 -1.24 3.06 -3.24
C ILE A 24 -1.43 1.78 -4.05
N ARG A 25 -0.59 1.58 -5.04
CA ARG A 25 -0.60 0.38 -5.86
C ARG A 25 0.62 -0.49 -5.57
N GLY A 26 0.49 -1.77 -5.80
CA GLY A 26 1.57 -2.73 -5.58
C GLY A 26 1.09 -4.16 -5.74
N ALA A 27 2.00 -5.10 -5.77
CA ALA A 27 1.68 -6.51 -5.86
C ALA A 27 0.77 -6.95 -4.69
N ARG A 28 0.10 -8.08 -4.83
CA ARG A 28 -0.63 -8.67 -3.70
C ARG A 28 0.33 -9.03 -2.57
N GLN A 29 -0.16 -8.99 -1.34
CA GLN A 29 0.57 -9.36 -0.12
C GLN A 29 1.79 -8.46 0.24
N VAL A 30 2.00 -7.32 -0.44
CA VAL A 30 3.06 -6.36 -0.05
C VAL A 30 2.70 -5.49 1.16
N GLY A 31 1.48 -5.65 1.71
CA GLY A 31 1.05 -4.98 2.93
C GLY A 31 0.27 -3.68 2.74
N LYS A 32 -0.30 -3.38 1.55
CA LYS A 32 -1.06 -2.15 1.26
C LYS A 32 -2.15 -1.89 2.29
N THR A 33 -3.12 -2.80 2.38
CA THR A 33 -4.28 -2.68 3.29
C THR A 33 -3.84 -2.50 4.73
N PHE A 34 -2.86 -3.29 5.19
CA PHE A 34 -2.36 -3.23 6.55
C PHE A 34 -1.74 -1.88 6.90
N ILE A 35 -0.89 -1.33 6.02
CA ILE A 35 -0.20 -0.05 6.26
C ILE A 35 -1.19 1.11 6.26
N ILE A 36 -2.15 1.12 5.32
CA ILE A 36 -3.16 2.17 5.23
C ILE A 36 -4.09 2.12 6.44
N ASP A 37 -4.54 0.94 6.85
CA ASP A 37 -5.40 0.73 8.01
C ASP A 37 -4.72 1.21 9.31
N ASP A 38 -3.46 0.82 9.51
CA ASP A 38 -2.67 1.26 10.68
C ASP A 38 -2.46 2.77 10.69
N PHE A 39 -2.11 3.36 9.54
CA PHE A 39 -1.94 4.80 9.40
C PHE A 39 -3.26 5.54 9.68
N ALA A 40 -4.38 5.08 9.11
CA ALA A 40 -5.69 5.69 9.30
C ALA A 40 -6.10 5.69 10.78
N LYS A 41 -6.00 4.54 11.43
CA LYS A 41 -6.37 4.39 12.86
C LYS A 41 -5.52 5.21 13.82
N LYS A 42 -4.24 5.42 13.50
CA LYS A 42 -3.33 6.23 14.33
C LYS A 42 -3.50 7.73 14.14
N ASN A 43 -3.96 8.15 12.98
CA ASN A 43 -3.87 9.53 12.55
C ASN A 43 -5.20 10.25 12.40
N TYR A 44 -6.35 9.55 12.41
CA TYR A 44 -7.66 10.12 12.19
C TYR A 44 -8.65 9.71 13.28
N GLU A 45 -9.55 10.65 13.64
CA GLU A 45 -10.62 10.40 14.60
C GLU A 45 -11.77 9.62 13.97
N ASN A 46 -12.03 9.87 12.67
CA ASN A 46 -13.08 9.23 11.90
C ASN A 46 -12.47 8.47 10.71
N TYR A 47 -12.75 7.18 10.66
CA TYR A 47 -12.19 6.28 9.66
C TYR A 47 -13.29 5.48 8.97
N ILE A 48 -13.44 5.66 7.67
CA ILE A 48 -14.35 4.89 6.82
C ILE A 48 -13.51 3.94 5.97
N TYR A 49 -13.80 2.65 6.09
CA TYR A 49 -13.15 1.60 5.30
C TYR A 49 -14.16 0.92 4.37
N ILE A 50 -13.87 0.90 3.08
CA ILE A 50 -14.66 0.22 2.05
C ILE A 50 -13.74 -0.67 1.23
N ASN A 51 -14.00 -1.97 1.22
CA ASN A 51 -13.35 -2.92 0.35
C ASN A 51 -14.33 -3.39 -0.73
N PHE A 52 -14.08 -3.04 -1.97
CA PHE A 52 -15.01 -3.30 -3.09
C PHE A 52 -15.08 -4.75 -3.54
N GLU A 53 -14.20 -5.61 -3.06
CA GLU A 53 -14.28 -7.07 -3.30
C GLU A 53 -15.00 -7.79 -2.17
N LEU A 54 -14.80 -7.37 -0.91
CA LEU A 54 -15.42 -7.97 0.26
C LEU A 54 -16.87 -7.49 0.48
N THR A 55 -17.13 -6.21 0.16
CA THR A 55 -18.44 -5.55 0.36
C THR A 55 -18.89 -4.88 -0.96
N PRO A 56 -19.25 -5.69 -1.99
CA PRO A 56 -19.59 -5.17 -3.31
C PRO A 56 -20.80 -4.23 -3.34
N GLU A 57 -21.68 -4.32 -2.35
CA GLU A 57 -22.86 -3.44 -2.18
C GLU A 57 -22.48 -1.97 -2.02
N TYR A 58 -21.33 -1.66 -1.44
CA TYR A 58 -20.86 -0.27 -1.30
C TYR A 58 -20.47 0.39 -2.61
N LYS A 59 -20.37 -0.36 -3.73
CA LYS A 59 -20.23 0.22 -5.07
C LYS A 59 -21.41 1.15 -5.41
N ASN A 60 -22.58 0.89 -4.82
CA ASN A 60 -23.79 1.71 -5.03
C ASN A 60 -23.63 3.15 -4.52
N ILE A 61 -22.75 3.41 -3.57
CA ILE A 61 -22.40 4.78 -3.12
C ILE A 61 -21.90 5.62 -4.30
N PHE A 62 -21.15 4.98 -5.21
CA PHE A 62 -20.51 5.63 -6.35
C PHE A 62 -21.29 5.48 -7.67
N ASN A 63 -22.57 5.09 -7.60
CA ASN A 63 -23.45 5.05 -8.77
C ASN A 63 -24.19 6.37 -8.95
N GLY A 64 -24.40 6.77 -10.22
CA GLY A 64 -25.14 7.99 -10.58
C GLY A 64 -24.31 9.25 -10.39
N ASN A 65 -24.88 10.26 -9.71
CA ASN A 65 -24.19 11.55 -9.53
C ASN A 65 -23.02 11.44 -8.56
N LEU A 66 -21.84 11.89 -9.03
CA LEU A 66 -20.57 11.87 -8.28
C LEU A 66 -20.21 13.27 -7.74
N ASP A 67 -21.17 14.20 -7.65
CA ASP A 67 -20.91 15.45 -6.95
C ASP A 67 -20.67 15.21 -5.45
N ILE A 68 -19.87 16.05 -4.84
CA ILE A 68 -19.40 15.82 -3.47
C ILE A 68 -20.52 15.87 -2.43
N LYS A 69 -21.56 16.69 -2.63
CA LYS A 69 -22.67 16.77 -1.68
C LYS A 69 -23.44 15.45 -1.64
N THR A 70 -23.73 14.89 -2.82
CA THR A 70 -24.39 13.61 -2.95
C THR A 70 -23.55 12.48 -2.38
N LEU A 71 -22.23 12.47 -2.66
CA LEU A 71 -21.32 11.46 -2.12
C LEU A 71 -21.27 11.50 -0.59
N ILE A 72 -21.15 12.68 0.00
CA ILE A 72 -21.13 12.82 1.47
C ILE A 72 -22.45 12.34 2.08
N MET A 73 -23.61 12.78 1.57
CA MET A 73 -24.89 12.29 2.06
C MET A 73 -25.01 10.75 2.00
N LYS A 74 -24.55 10.13 0.91
CA LYS A 74 -24.54 8.66 0.79
C LYS A 74 -23.62 8.01 1.82
N LEU A 75 -22.44 8.59 2.08
CA LEU A 75 -21.52 8.09 3.10
C LEU A 75 -22.13 8.23 4.51
N GLU A 76 -22.73 9.37 4.85
CA GLU A 76 -23.38 9.60 6.15
C GLU A 76 -24.56 8.67 6.40
N VAL A 77 -25.39 8.40 5.38
CA VAL A 77 -26.49 7.44 5.49
C VAL A 77 -25.98 6.01 5.63
N THR A 78 -24.87 5.68 4.95
CA THR A 78 -24.30 4.32 5.02
C THR A 78 -23.53 4.08 6.32
N PHE A 79 -22.91 5.13 6.86
CA PHE A 79 -22.08 5.07 8.08
C PHE A 79 -22.57 6.12 9.12
N PRO A 80 -23.75 5.94 9.71
CA PRO A 80 -24.42 6.98 10.52
C PRO A 80 -23.68 7.33 11.82
N ASN A 81 -22.75 6.50 12.26
CA ASN A 81 -21.95 6.75 13.47
C ASN A 81 -20.67 7.54 13.20
N ILE A 82 -20.43 7.97 11.97
CA ILE A 82 -19.22 8.68 11.58
C ILE A 82 -19.55 10.14 11.27
N ASN A 83 -18.91 11.05 11.99
CA ASN A 83 -19.01 12.48 11.71
C ASN A 83 -17.90 12.88 10.71
N ILE A 84 -18.29 13.47 9.59
CA ILE A 84 -17.33 13.97 8.61
C ILE A 84 -16.80 15.33 9.06
N VAL A 85 -15.56 15.34 9.53
CA VAL A 85 -14.87 16.54 10.02
C VAL A 85 -13.59 16.75 9.19
N PRO A 86 -13.38 17.95 8.61
CA PRO A 86 -12.18 18.25 7.83
C PRO A 86 -10.88 17.97 8.60
N ASN A 87 -9.91 17.37 7.93
CA ASN A 87 -8.61 16.93 8.46
C ASN A 87 -8.66 15.86 9.59
N LYS A 88 -9.86 15.41 10.00
CA LYS A 88 -10.05 14.38 11.03
C LYS A 88 -10.74 13.13 10.49
N THR A 89 -11.21 13.16 9.25
CA THR A 89 -11.89 12.04 8.59
C THR A 89 -11.08 11.53 7.41
N ILE A 90 -10.87 10.23 7.39
CA ILE A 90 -10.25 9.54 6.26
C ILE A 90 -11.18 8.47 5.68
N LEU A 91 -11.21 8.40 4.35
CA LEU A 91 -11.88 7.35 3.59
C LEU A 91 -10.82 6.47 2.91
N PHE A 92 -10.81 5.20 3.26
CA PHE A 92 -9.98 4.20 2.62
C PHE A 92 -10.81 3.34 1.66
N LEU A 93 -10.48 3.41 0.37
CA LEU A 93 -11.11 2.68 -0.72
C LEU A 93 -10.17 1.54 -1.17
N ASP A 94 -10.38 0.35 -0.65
CA ASP A 94 -9.55 -0.82 -0.95
C ASP A 94 -10.06 -1.57 -2.18
N GLU A 95 -9.13 -2.11 -2.98
CA GLU A 95 -9.38 -2.78 -4.26
C GLU A 95 -10.20 -1.89 -5.24
N ILE A 96 -9.75 -0.63 -5.39
CA ILE A 96 -10.48 0.42 -6.16
C ILE A 96 -10.73 0.05 -7.62
N GLN A 97 -9.91 -0.84 -8.22
CA GLN A 97 -10.14 -1.35 -9.57
C GLN A 97 -11.48 -2.10 -9.71
N SER A 98 -12.06 -2.54 -8.60
CA SER A 98 -13.37 -3.19 -8.59
C SER A 98 -14.54 -2.21 -8.63
N CYS A 99 -14.27 -0.88 -8.50
CA CYS A 99 -15.26 0.18 -8.60
C CYS A 99 -14.71 1.39 -9.40
N PRO A 100 -14.71 1.38 -10.75
CA PRO A 100 -14.18 2.47 -11.57
C PRO A 100 -14.78 3.84 -11.26
N ASN A 101 -16.07 3.89 -10.91
CA ASN A 101 -16.75 5.13 -10.52
C ASN A 101 -16.17 5.75 -9.24
N ALA A 102 -15.74 4.92 -8.28
CA ALA A 102 -15.07 5.42 -7.08
C ALA A 102 -13.75 6.12 -7.42
N ARG A 103 -12.99 5.58 -8.39
CA ARG A 103 -11.78 6.25 -8.87
C ARG A 103 -12.09 7.58 -9.57
N THR A 104 -13.14 7.63 -10.37
CA THR A 104 -13.61 8.88 -10.99
C THR A 104 -14.01 9.92 -9.92
N ALA A 105 -14.62 9.50 -8.83
CA ALA A 105 -15.06 10.35 -7.72
C ALA A 105 -13.89 10.97 -6.93
N LEU A 106 -12.66 10.45 -7.02
CA LEU A 106 -11.49 11.01 -6.33
C LEU A 106 -11.28 12.50 -6.64
N LYS A 107 -11.62 12.93 -7.87
CA LYS A 107 -11.58 14.35 -8.23
C LYS A 107 -12.48 15.19 -7.33
N SER A 108 -13.72 14.74 -7.09
CA SER A 108 -14.69 15.46 -6.25
C SER A 108 -14.20 15.58 -4.81
N PHE A 109 -13.64 14.53 -4.25
CA PHE A 109 -13.04 14.55 -2.90
C PHE A 109 -11.82 15.48 -2.82
N ALA A 110 -10.90 15.41 -3.78
CA ALA A 110 -9.69 16.24 -3.80
C ALA A 110 -9.99 17.74 -3.92
N LEU A 111 -11.08 18.11 -4.57
CA LEU A 111 -11.53 19.50 -4.68
C LEU A 111 -12.20 20.00 -3.41
N ASP A 112 -12.99 19.17 -2.74
CA ASP A 112 -13.77 19.53 -1.55
C ASP A 112 -12.92 19.53 -0.26
N ARG A 113 -12.05 18.54 -0.08
CA ARG A 113 -11.10 18.42 1.04
C ARG A 113 -11.71 18.22 2.43
N ARG A 114 -13.00 17.93 2.56
CA ARG A 114 -13.59 17.57 3.85
C ARG A 114 -13.18 16.18 4.32
N ILE A 115 -12.83 15.30 3.39
CA ILE A 115 -12.43 13.93 3.66
C ILE A 115 -11.09 13.68 2.96
N ASP A 116 -10.08 13.27 3.71
CA ASP A 116 -8.85 12.76 3.14
C ASP A 116 -9.12 11.37 2.54
N VAL A 117 -8.61 11.09 1.34
CA VAL A 117 -8.88 9.81 0.67
C VAL A 117 -7.59 9.10 0.31
N ILE A 118 -7.48 7.85 0.75
CA ILE A 118 -6.47 6.91 0.27
C ILE A 118 -7.20 5.75 -0.40
N SER A 119 -6.72 5.35 -1.55
CA SER A 119 -7.19 4.16 -2.25
C SER A 119 -6.06 3.17 -2.43
N SER A 120 -6.39 1.89 -2.52
CA SER A 120 -5.43 0.86 -2.87
C SER A 120 -5.90 0.03 -4.06
N GLY A 121 -4.93 -0.55 -4.77
CA GLY A 121 -5.23 -1.47 -5.86
C GLY A 121 -4.06 -2.37 -6.21
N SER A 122 -4.35 -3.55 -6.75
CA SER A 122 -3.32 -4.42 -7.28
C SER A 122 -2.81 -3.89 -8.63
N LEU A 123 -1.51 -4.04 -8.92
CA LEU A 123 -0.91 -3.61 -10.19
C LEU A 123 -1.68 -4.18 -11.38
N LEU A 124 -1.90 -5.49 -11.40
CA LEU A 124 -2.62 -6.18 -12.48
C LEU A 124 -4.06 -5.65 -12.63
N GLY A 125 -4.80 -5.50 -11.52
CA GLY A 125 -6.18 -5.03 -11.56
C GLY A 125 -6.33 -3.61 -12.11
N LEU A 126 -5.37 -2.72 -11.85
CA LEU A 126 -5.42 -1.34 -12.30
C LEU A 126 -5.11 -1.17 -13.79
N TYR A 127 -4.31 -2.06 -14.38
CA TYR A 127 -3.98 -2.01 -15.82
C TYR A 127 -5.08 -2.56 -16.73
N TYR A 128 -5.90 -3.50 -16.22
CA TYR A 128 -6.85 -4.24 -17.07
C TYR A 128 -8.30 -3.77 -16.97
N LYS A 129 -8.63 -2.80 -16.08
CA LYS A 129 -9.99 -2.26 -16.00
C LYS A 129 -10.04 -0.82 -16.53
N GLU A 130 -10.90 -0.60 -17.51
CA GLU A 130 -11.15 0.72 -18.08
C GLU A 130 -11.74 1.66 -17.01
N VAL A 131 -11.06 2.77 -16.79
CA VAL A 131 -11.57 3.89 -15.98
C VAL A 131 -12.12 4.93 -16.94
N THR A 132 -13.35 5.33 -16.76
CA THR A 132 -14.05 6.28 -17.64
C THR A 132 -13.33 7.65 -17.70
N SER A 133 -12.67 8.04 -16.60
CA SER A 133 -11.87 9.27 -16.53
C SER A 133 -10.82 9.12 -15.42
N TYR A 134 -9.57 9.33 -15.75
CA TYR A 134 -8.50 9.40 -14.76
C TYR A 134 -8.52 10.76 -14.05
N PRO A 135 -8.40 10.81 -12.72
CA PRO A 135 -8.37 12.06 -11.96
C PRO A 135 -7.01 12.75 -12.05
N VAL A 136 -6.59 13.11 -13.28
CA VAL A 136 -5.30 13.76 -13.56
C VAL A 136 -5.16 15.03 -12.73
N GLY A 137 -4.07 15.14 -11.95
CA GLY A 137 -3.80 16.25 -11.04
C GLY A 137 -4.51 16.20 -9.68
N TYR A 138 -5.42 15.25 -9.48
CA TYR A 138 -6.18 15.06 -8.23
C TYR A 138 -5.85 13.76 -7.49
N GLU A 139 -5.08 12.89 -8.14
CA GLU A 139 -4.58 11.62 -7.61
C GLU A 139 -3.05 11.62 -7.63
N ARG A 140 -2.42 11.25 -6.52
CA ARG A 140 -0.99 10.93 -6.45
C ARG A 140 -0.83 9.43 -6.30
N VAL A 141 -0.09 8.84 -7.23
CA VAL A 141 0.17 7.40 -7.23
C VAL A 141 1.45 7.12 -6.48
N ILE A 142 1.41 6.15 -5.56
CA ILE A 142 2.57 5.65 -4.80
C ILE A 142 2.69 4.16 -5.05
N ASP A 143 3.86 3.73 -5.53
CA ASP A 143 4.16 2.32 -5.72
C ASP A 143 4.71 1.72 -4.42
N LEU A 144 4.01 0.71 -3.88
CA LEU A 144 4.45 -0.06 -2.73
C LEU A 144 5.06 -1.38 -3.21
N TYR A 145 6.34 -1.52 -2.97
CA TYR A 145 7.12 -2.73 -3.25
C TYR A 145 7.22 -3.62 -2.00
N PRO A 146 7.69 -4.87 -2.11
CA PRO A 146 8.20 -5.63 -0.98
C PRO A 146 9.24 -4.82 -0.19
N LEU A 147 9.56 -5.23 1.04
CA LEU A 147 10.61 -4.57 1.83
C LEU A 147 11.90 -4.53 1.02
N ASP A 148 12.53 -3.37 0.98
CA ASP A 148 13.90 -3.27 0.50
C ASP A 148 14.90 -3.73 1.59
N PHE A 149 16.19 -3.76 1.26
CA PHE A 149 17.19 -4.23 2.19
C PHE A 149 17.27 -3.39 3.46
N GLU A 150 17.08 -2.08 3.37
CA GLU A 150 17.08 -1.20 4.54
C GLU A 150 15.88 -1.48 5.46
N GLU A 151 14.69 -1.62 4.90
CA GLU A 151 13.48 -2.00 5.66
C GLU A 151 13.62 -3.40 6.28
N PHE A 152 14.29 -4.33 5.58
CA PHE A 152 14.64 -5.64 6.13
C PHE A 152 15.59 -5.51 7.32
N LEU A 153 16.64 -4.69 7.21
CA LEU A 153 17.57 -4.43 8.31
C LEU A 153 16.87 -3.85 9.54
N TRP A 154 15.93 -2.92 9.35
CA TRP A 154 15.09 -2.42 10.45
C TRP A 154 14.27 -3.55 11.07
N GLY A 155 13.69 -4.41 10.25
CA GLY A 155 12.88 -5.54 10.70
C GLY A 155 13.64 -6.54 11.58
N ILE A 156 14.91 -6.80 11.30
CA ILE A 156 15.78 -7.67 12.10
C ILE A 156 16.47 -6.94 13.26
N GLY A 157 16.19 -5.65 13.48
CA GLY A 157 16.68 -4.89 14.62
C GLY A 157 18.02 -4.18 14.44
N ILE A 158 18.52 -4.06 13.20
CA ILE A 158 19.71 -3.23 12.94
C ILE A 158 19.33 -1.76 13.10
N LYS A 159 20.11 -1.06 13.92
CA LYS A 159 19.87 0.37 14.22
C LYS A 159 20.07 1.25 12.99
N LYS A 160 19.24 2.27 12.89
CA LYS A 160 19.32 3.26 11.78
C LYS A 160 20.66 3.98 11.71
N GLU A 161 21.29 4.24 12.88
CA GLU A 161 22.61 4.85 12.97
C GLU A 161 23.67 4.05 12.22
N THR A 162 23.65 2.73 12.33
CA THR A 162 24.58 1.83 11.62
C THR A 162 24.36 1.90 10.10
N ILE A 163 23.11 1.95 9.67
CA ILE A 163 22.76 2.05 8.25
C ILE A 163 23.17 3.42 7.70
N ASN A 164 22.89 4.49 8.46
CA ASN A 164 23.27 5.86 8.08
C ASN A 164 24.78 6.03 8.01
N TYR A 165 25.53 5.41 8.92
CA TYR A 165 27.00 5.38 8.84
C TYR A 165 27.47 4.74 7.54
N ALA A 166 26.92 3.60 7.16
CA ALA A 166 27.28 2.93 5.91
C ALA A 166 26.94 3.79 4.67
N LYS A 167 25.79 4.48 4.69
CA LYS A 167 25.40 5.43 3.64
C LYS A 167 26.35 6.63 3.57
N ASP A 168 26.71 7.22 4.71
CA ASP A 168 27.67 8.33 4.78
C ASP A 168 29.03 7.93 4.21
N CYS A 169 29.51 6.72 4.53
CA CYS A 169 30.74 6.20 3.95
C CYS A 169 30.65 6.09 2.43
N PHE A 170 29.53 5.61 1.90
CA PHE A 170 29.32 5.48 0.46
C PHE A 170 29.24 6.85 -0.23
N GLU A 171 28.42 7.76 0.28
CA GLU A 171 28.19 9.10 -0.28
C GLU A 171 29.46 9.97 -0.27
N ASN A 172 30.28 9.84 0.78
CA ASN A 172 31.51 10.61 0.94
C ASN A 172 32.78 9.86 0.49
N ILE A 173 32.63 8.69 -0.16
CA ILE A 173 33.75 7.87 -0.66
C ILE A 173 34.76 7.58 0.45
N LYS A 174 34.27 7.25 1.65
CA LYS A 174 35.10 6.88 2.82
C LYS A 174 35.12 5.36 2.99
N PRO A 175 36.21 4.79 3.46
CA PRO A 175 36.24 3.39 3.81
C PRO A 175 35.25 3.10 4.95
N ILE A 176 34.47 2.05 4.81
CA ILE A 176 33.62 1.53 5.88
C ILE A 176 34.46 0.62 6.79
N ASP A 177 34.15 0.58 8.08
CA ASP A 177 34.74 -0.35 9.02
C ASP A 177 34.52 -1.81 8.55
N GLU A 178 35.59 -2.61 8.55
CA GLU A 178 35.57 -3.98 8.02
C GLU A 178 34.60 -4.90 8.76
N TYR A 179 34.46 -4.74 10.08
CA TYR A 179 33.52 -5.54 10.86
C TYR A 179 32.07 -5.20 10.50
N ILE A 180 31.76 -3.92 10.39
CA ILE A 180 30.41 -3.44 10.00
C ILE A 180 30.09 -3.92 8.59
N LEU A 181 31.03 -3.76 7.65
CA LEU A 181 30.85 -4.22 6.27
C LEU A 181 30.56 -5.74 6.22
N LYS A 182 31.32 -6.52 6.96
CA LYS A 182 31.12 -7.98 7.04
C LYS A 182 29.73 -8.32 7.56
N GLN A 183 29.29 -7.69 8.67
CA GLN A 183 27.98 -7.93 9.25
C GLN A 183 26.84 -7.57 8.27
N LEU A 184 26.91 -6.40 7.65
CA LEU A 184 25.91 -5.97 6.66
C LEU A 184 25.90 -6.89 5.43
N SER A 185 27.07 -7.38 4.99
CA SER A 185 27.17 -8.34 3.88
C SER A 185 26.54 -9.69 4.20
N GLU A 186 26.67 -10.17 5.43
CA GLU A 186 26.01 -11.39 5.90
C GLU A 186 24.49 -11.21 5.94
N GLN A 187 24.01 -10.06 6.42
CA GLN A 187 22.58 -9.74 6.39
C GLN A 187 22.04 -9.59 4.97
N PHE A 188 22.83 -9.05 4.04
CA PHE A 188 22.43 -8.95 2.63
C PHE A 188 22.27 -10.33 1.98
N LYS A 189 23.18 -11.28 2.26
CA LYS A 189 23.01 -12.68 1.83
C LYS A 189 21.74 -13.30 2.40
N MET A 190 21.43 -13.00 3.67
CA MET A 190 20.19 -13.46 4.29
C MET A 190 18.96 -12.84 3.63
N TYR A 191 18.98 -11.54 3.34
CA TYR A 191 17.91 -10.85 2.59
C TYR A 191 17.70 -11.47 1.21
N MET A 192 18.74 -11.87 0.50
CA MET A 192 18.61 -12.57 -0.79
C MET A 192 17.91 -13.92 -0.67
N LEU A 193 18.02 -14.61 0.46
CA LEU A 193 17.32 -15.88 0.73
C LEU A 193 15.87 -15.66 1.19
N VAL A 194 15.65 -14.70 2.07
CA VAL A 194 14.34 -14.43 2.68
C VAL A 194 13.46 -13.60 1.75
N GLY A 195 14.05 -12.66 1.02
CA GLY A 195 13.32 -11.67 0.21
C GLY A 195 12.63 -10.61 1.05
N GLY A 196 11.83 -9.77 0.38
CA GLY A 196 11.17 -8.61 1.00
C GLY A 196 9.68 -8.77 1.27
N MET A 197 9.06 -9.95 1.08
CA MET A 197 7.62 -10.11 1.32
C MET A 197 7.32 -10.02 2.83
N PRO A 198 6.40 -9.11 3.27
CA PRO A 198 6.20 -8.81 4.68
C PRO A 198 5.94 -10.02 5.57
N ASN A 199 5.09 -10.95 5.12
CA ASN A 199 4.80 -12.17 5.88
C ASN A 199 6.02 -13.07 6.02
N VAL A 200 6.86 -13.16 4.98
CA VAL A 200 8.07 -13.96 4.97
C VAL A 200 9.11 -13.37 5.91
N VAL A 201 9.32 -12.04 5.83
CA VAL A 201 10.22 -11.32 6.72
C VAL A 201 9.78 -11.43 8.18
N ASN A 202 8.48 -11.26 8.46
CA ASN A 202 7.92 -11.45 9.81
C ASN A 202 8.17 -12.87 10.36
N GLU A 203 7.98 -13.90 9.54
CA GLU A 203 8.24 -15.27 9.96
C GLU A 203 9.71 -15.50 10.25
N TYR A 204 10.59 -14.97 9.38
CA TYR A 204 12.03 -15.03 9.60
C TYR A 204 12.44 -14.34 10.90
N VAL A 205 11.97 -13.13 11.14
CA VAL A 205 12.24 -12.35 12.37
C VAL A 205 11.79 -13.10 13.62
N LYS A 206 10.65 -13.80 13.57
CA LYS A 206 10.09 -14.55 14.72
C LYS A 206 10.81 -15.87 14.99
N THR A 207 11.27 -16.55 13.94
CA THR A 207 11.65 -17.96 14.07
C THR A 207 13.08 -18.26 13.64
N SER A 208 13.72 -17.36 12.90
CA SER A 208 15.03 -17.55 12.25
C SER A 208 15.11 -18.84 11.40
N SER A 209 13.94 -19.37 10.96
CA SER A 209 13.82 -20.65 10.26
C SER A 209 13.66 -20.46 8.76
N LEU A 210 14.71 -20.80 8.00
CA LEU A 210 14.66 -20.77 6.53
C LEU A 210 13.69 -21.81 5.96
N SER A 211 13.46 -22.93 6.65
CA SER A 211 12.47 -23.93 6.22
C SER A 211 11.06 -23.35 6.19
N LYS A 212 10.68 -22.59 7.22
CA LYS A 212 9.37 -21.91 7.27
C LYS A 212 9.26 -20.78 6.23
N VAL A 213 10.34 -20.03 6.03
CA VAL A 213 10.45 -19.01 4.97
C VAL A 213 10.16 -19.64 3.61
N LEU A 214 10.79 -20.75 3.27
CA LEU A 214 10.61 -21.44 2.00
C LEU A 214 9.14 -21.90 1.77
N ILE A 215 8.48 -22.39 2.82
CA ILE A 215 7.05 -22.77 2.72
C ILE A 215 6.19 -21.56 2.35
N LEU A 216 6.41 -20.41 3.02
CA LEU A 216 5.65 -19.18 2.73
C LEU A 216 5.96 -18.63 1.33
N GLN A 217 7.21 -18.67 0.89
CA GLN A 217 7.60 -18.24 -0.45
C GLN A 217 6.89 -19.07 -1.53
N LYS A 218 6.87 -20.40 -1.37
CA LYS A 218 6.15 -21.30 -2.28
C LYS A 218 4.67 -20.97 -2.35
N ALA A 219 4.00 -20.78 -1.21
CA ALA A 219 2.60 -20.43 -1.15
C ALA A 219 2.32 -19.08 -1.85
N ILE A 220 3.22 -18.09 -1.74
CA ILE A 220 3.07 -16.80 -2.43
C ILE A 220 3.16 -16.99 -3.95
N VAL A 221 4.13 -17.78 -4.43
CA VAL A 221 4.28 -18.06 -5.87
C VAL A 221 3.06 -18.78 -6.41
N GLU A 222 2.54 -19.79 -5.72
CA GLU A 222 1.33 -20.52 -6.09
C GLU A 222 0.12 -19.57 -6.20
N ASN A 223 -0.05 -18.67 -5.22
CA ASN A 223 -1.12 -17.67 -5.25
C ASN A 223 -0.99 -16.72 -6.46
N TYR A 224 0.22 -16.28 -6.78
CA TYR A 224 0.45 -15.44 -7.96
C TYR A 224 0.15 -16.17 -9.27
N LEU A 225 0.49 -17.45 -9.38
CA LEU A 225 0.14 -18.25 -10.56
C LEU A 225 -1.38 -18.36 -10.73
N LEU A 226 -2.14 -18.58 -9.64
CA LEU A 226 -3.60 -18.58 -9.68
C LEU A 226 -4.18 -17.23 -10.10
N ASP A 227 -3.59 -16.12 -9.64
CA ASP A 227 -4.01 -14.79 -10.05
C ASP A 227 -3.76 -14.54 -11.54
N VAL A 228 -2.61 -14.92 -12.06
CA VAL A 228 -2.29 -14.81 -13.50
C VAL A 228 -3.30 -15.58 -14.33
N VAL A 229 -3.67 -16.80 -13.93
CA VAL A 229 -4.69 -17.61 -14.62
C VAL A 229 -6.04 -16.89 -14.61
N LYS A 230 -6.48 -16.37 -13.46
CA LYS A 230 -7.74 -15.63 -13.32
C LYS A 230 -7.80 -14.39 -14.23
N PHE A 231 -6.70 -13.65 -14.35
CA PHE A 231 -6.63 -12.47 -15.24
C PHE A 231 -6.48 -12.85 -16.70
N ALA A 232 -5.80 -13.96 -17.03
CA ALA A 232 -5.69 -14.48 -18.39
C ALA A 232 -7.03 -14.97 -18.94
N GLU A 233 -7.94 -15.44 -18.09
CA GLU A 233 -9.30 -15.83 -18.48
C GLU A 233 -10.18 -14.66 -18.91
N THR A 234 -9.88 -13.46 -18.41
CA THR A 234 -10.57 -12.21 -18.76
C THR A 234 -9.95 -11.47 -19.96
N SER A 235 -8.71 -11.77 -20.31
CA SER A 235 -7.99 -11.16 -21.44
C SER A 235 -7.26 -12.24 -22.23
N ASN A 236 -7.78 -12.61 -23.42
CA ASN A 236 -7.18 -13.54 -24.40
C ASN A 236 -6.03 -14.43 -23.88
N LYS A 237 -6.36 -15.66 -23.50
CA LYS A 237 -5.49 -16.68 -22.87
C LYS A 237 -4.13 -17.00 -23.56
N GLN A 238 -3.88 -16.53 -24.77
CA GLN A 238 -2.74 -16.96 -25.58
C GLN A 238 -1.47 -16.11 -25.45
N LYS A 239 -1.45 -15.07 -24.62
CA LYS A 239 -0.32 -14.13 -24.56
C LYS A 239 0.47 -14.10 -23.24
N ILE A 240 0.15 -14.94 -22.26
CA ILE A 240 0.74 -14.86 -20.90
C ILE A 240 1.47 -16.14 -20.46
N ILE A 241 1.55 -17.15 -21.34
CA ILE A 241 2.36 -18.37 -21.10
C ILE A 241 3.57 -18.38 -22.03
#